data_5ddae5fe78d8bbff849d0c8e4ac64b1b
#
_entry.id   5ddae5fe78d8bbff849d0c8e4ac64b1b
#
_cell.length_a   1.000
_cell.length_b   1.000
_cell.length_c   1.000
_cell.angle_alpha   90.00
_cell.angle_beta   90.00
_cell.angle_gamma   90.00
#
_symmetry.space_group_name_H-M   'P 1'
#
loop_
_entity.id
_entity.type
_entity.pdbx_description
1 polymer ?
#
loop_
_entity_poly.entity_id
_entity_poly.type
_entity_poly.pdbx_seq_one_letter_code
_entity_poly.pdbx_strand_id
1 'polypeptide(L)'
;LAQQTCYGISERSIAALISIHGDDRGLILPPAVATIQAVIVPITIGKRHTDVMAAAQKLKTDLTAAGFRVKLDTRDMRPGAKYYWWELRGVPLRLELGPRDLDAGKVMAVKRTGEKTSIDLDAVKAGVTRVFEEITDTIRAVAEENMKARLCVVGSLNNLNTTLDEGRVAVIHWCQQRECGDAVETQTNASILGTDVRSPHVPAAEGICIVCGKPGKPTLVGRAY
;
A
#
# COMPACT_ATOMS: atom_id res chain seq x y z
N LEU A 1 -7.09 -42.10 1.91
CA LEU A 1 -6.21 -40.97 1.54
C LEU A 1 -6.29 -39.92 2.62
N ALA A 2 -5.15 -39.49 3.18
CA ALA A 2 -5.08 -38.39 4.12
C ALA A 2 -5.28 -37.05 3.37
N GLN A 3 -6.08 -36.16 3.94
CA GLN A 3 -6.19 -34.78 3.45
C GLN A 3 -5.15 -33.93 4.16
N GLN A 4 -4.43 -33.12 3.42
CA GLN A 4 -3.36 -32.27 3.92
C GLN A 4 -3.60 -30.83 3.48
N THR A 5 -3.40 -29.92 4.42
CA THR A 5 -3.36 -28.46 4.14
C THR A 5 -1.95 -27.95 4.36
N CYS A 6 -1.49 -27.06 3.50
CA CYS A 6 -0.20 -26.41 3.61
C CYS A 6 -0.37 -24.90 3.40
N TYR A 7 0.26 -24.11 4.27
CA TYR A 7 0.28 -22.65 4.18
C TYR A 7 1.71 -22.18 4.12
N GLY A 8 2.01 -21.26 3.20
CA GLY A 8 3.33 -20.66 3.06
C GLY A 8 3.23 -19.18 2.67
N ILE A 9 4.07 -18.35 3.28
CA ILE A 9 4.27 -16.95 2.90
C ILE A 9 5.73 -16.81 2.51
N SER A 10 5.99 -16.19 1.37
CA SER A 10 7.34 -15.91 0.89
C SER A 10 7.63 -14.41 0.85
N GLU A 11 8.87 -14.05 0.62
CA GLU A 11 9.33 -12.66 0.43
C GLU A 11 8.64 -11.94 -0.74
N ARG A 12 8.01 -12.69 -1.66
CA ARG A 12 7.19 -12.11 -2.74
C ARG A 12 6.04 -11.25 -2.24
N SER A 13 5.54 -11.50 -1.03
CA SER A 13 4.50 -10.66 -0.42
C SER A 13 5.01 -9.24 -0.17
N ILE A 14 6.30 -9.08 0.17
CA ILE A 14 6.94 -7.77 0.33
C ILE A 14 7.10 -7.10 -1.05
N ALA A 15 7.53 -7.84 -2.07
CA ALA A 15 7.64 -7.33 -3.42
C ALA A 15 6.28 -6.85 -3.96
N ALA A 16 5.22 -7.62 -3.74
CA ALA A 16 3.87 -7.24 -4.11
C ALA A 16 3.41 -5.94 -3.39
N LEU A 17 3.66 -5.83 -2.09
CA LEU A 17 3.35 -4.62 -1.31
C LEU A 17 4.07 -3.39 -1.87
N ILE A 18 5.36 -3.50 -2.20
CA ILE A 18 6.15 -2.43 -2.78
C ILE A 18 5.60 -2.03 -4.16
N SER A 19 5.27 -3.01 -4.99
CA SER A 19 4.75 -2.77 -6.35
C SER A 19 3.36 -2.13 -6.35
N ILE A 20 2.53 -2.44 -5.36
CA ILE A 20 1.17 -1.90 -5.26
C ILE A 20 1.18 -0.46 -4.73
N HIS A 21 2.03 -0.16 -3.74
CA HIS A 21 1.94 1.09 -2.98
C HIS A 21 3.10 2.05 -3.23
N GLY A 22 4.25 1.60 -3.79
CA GLY A 22 5.39 2.46 -4.07
C GLY A 22 5.12 3.52 -5.13
N ASP A 23 5.87 4.63 -5.06
CA ASP A 23 5.86 5.70 -6.05
C ASP A 23 7.30 6.10 -6.45
N ASP A 24 7.46 7.08 -7.35
CA ASP A 24 8.76 7.56 -7.83
C ASP A 24 9.66 8.15 -6.72
N ARG A 25 9.10 8.44 -5.55
CA ARG A 25 9.83 8.95 -4.38
C ARG A 25 10.30 7.86 -3.44
N GLY A 26 9.87 6.61 -3.65
CA GLY A 26 10.28 5.45 -2.88
C GLY A 26 9.12 4.62 -2.33
N LEU A 27 9.39 3.91 -1.23
CA LEU A 27 8.41 3.03 -0.62
C LEU A 27 7.25 3.79 0.02
N ILE A 28 6.06 3.18 0.00
CA ILE A 28 4.90 3.56 0.82
C ILE A 28 4.51 2.32 1.62
N LEU A 29 4.75 2.34 2.93
CA LEU A 29 4.46 1.21 3.79
C LEU A 29 3.20 1.48 4.63
N PRO A 30 2.26 0.53 4.67
CA PRO A 30 1.16 0.60 5.61
C PRO A 30 1.68 0.66 7.05
N PRO A 31 1.08 1.49 7.95
CA PRO A 31 1.52 1.60 9.33
C PRO A 31 1.59 0.25 10.07
N ALA A 32 0.70 -0.68 9.77
CA ALA A 32 0.65 -2.00 10.41
C ALA A 32 1.94 -2.81 10.18
N VAL A 33 2.52 -2.76 8.97
CA VAL A 33 3.69 -3.58 8.57
C VAL A 33 5.01 -2.81 8.61
N ALA A 34 4.99 -1.49 8.68
CA ALA A 34 6.18 -0.66 8.70
C ALA A 34 7.06 -0.97 9.94
N THR A 35 8.33 -1.30 9.74
CA THR A 35 9.29 -1.51 10.84
C THR A 35 9.44 -0.28 11.72
N ILE A 36 9.39 0.91 11.12
CA ILE A 36 9.33 2.22 11.77
C ILE A 36 8.01 2.87 11.33
N GLN A 37 7.07 3.02 12.27
CA GLN A 37 5.77 3.62 11.98
C GLN A 37 5.83 5.15 11.93
N ALA A 38 6.63 5.73 12.80
CA ALA A 38 6.85 7.18 12.83
C ALA A 38 8.32 7.51 13.06
N VAL A 39 8.79 8.56 12.40
CA VAL A 39 10.09 9.15 12.66
C VAL A 39 9.91 10.57 13.20
N ILE A 40 10.57 10.87 14.32
CA ILE A 40 10.63 12.22 14.88
C ILE A 40 11.87 12.89 14.32
N VAL A 41 11.67 14.05 13.67
CA VAL A 41 12.75 14.87 13.14
C VAL A 41 12.75 16.20 13.88
N PRO A 42 13.67 16.38 14.84
CA PRO A 42 13.81 17.67 15.53
C PRO A 42 14.42 18.70 14.59
N ILE A 43 13.83 19.89 14.57
CA ILE A 43 14.31 21.06 13.81
C ILE A 43 15.04 21.98 14.78
N THR A 44 16.33 21.76 14.92
CA THR A 44 17.19 22.43 15.91
C THR A 44 17.89 23.64 15.32
N ILE A 45 17.11 24.68 14.97
CA ILE A 45 17.65 25.93 14.45
C ILE A 45 17.75 26.95 15.60
N GLY A 46 18.93 27.52 15.80
CA GLY A 46 19.15 28.60 16.79
C GLY A 46 19.42 28.11 18.21
N LYS A 47 19.11 28.97 19.20
CA LYS A 47 19.51 28.80 20.63
C LYS A 47 18.71 27.73 21.40
N ARG A 48 17.61 27.22 20.87
CA ARG A 48 16.69 26.28 21.55
C ARG A 48 16.90 24.80 21.22
N HIS A 49 18.12 24.45 20.81
CA HIS A 49 18.48 23.07 20.49
C HIS A 49 18.17 22.10 21.64
N THR A 50 18.58 22.42 22.85
CA THR A 50 18.41 21.57 24.04
C THR A 50 16.94 21.30 24.35
N ASP A 51 16.10 22.35 24.30
CA ASP A 51 14.66 22.24 24.61
C ASP A 51 13.95 21.34 23.58
N VAL A 52 14.22 21.58 22.29
CA VAL A 52 13.63 20.79 21.19
C VAL A 52 14.06 19.34 21.28
N MET A 53 15.34 19.08 21.58
CA MET A 53 15.85 17.70 21.72
C MET A 53 15.24 16.99 22.93
N ALA A 54 15.11 17.68 24.07
CA ALA A 54 14.47 17.11 25.26
C ALA A 54 12.99 16.76 24.99
N ALA A 55 12.26 17.67 24.34
CA ALA A 55 10.87 17.43 23.96
C ALA A 55 10.73 16.30 22.93
N ALA A 56 11.61 16.22 21.94
CA ALA A 56 11.62 15.14 20.95
C ALA A 56 11.93 13.78 21.59
N GLN A 57 12.84 13.73 22.57
CA GLN A 57 13.13 12.53 23.32
C GLN A 57 11.94 12.10 24.18
N LYS A 58 11.28 13.05 24.86
CA LYS A 58 10.05 12.78 25.61
C LYS A 58 8.96 12.22 24.69
N LEU A 59 8.70 12.87 23.55
CA LEU A 59 7.74 12.44 22.55
C LEU A 59 8.01 11.00 22.05
N LYS A 60 9.28 10.66 21.80
CA LYS A 60 9.68 9.29 21.45
C LYS A 60 9.33 8.32 22.57
N THR A 61 9.65 8.64 23.82
CA THR A 61 9.37 7.78 24.98
C THR A 61 7.88 7.55 25.13
N ASP A 62 7.07 8.60 25.08
CA ASP A 62 5.62 8.54 25.25
C ASP A 62 4.95 7.70 24.15
N LEU A 63 5.34 7.89 22.89
CA LEU A 63 4.83 7.11 21.76
C LEU A 63 5.30 5.65 21.80
N THR A 64 6.54 5.41 22.22
CA THR A 64 7.04 4.02 22.38
C THR A 64 6.32 3.28 23.50
N ALA A 65 6.08 3.95 24.63
CA ALA A 65 5.28 3.42 25.74
C ALA A 65 3.82 3.15 25.33
N ALA A 66 3.30 3.91 24.36
CA ALA A 66 1.99 3.68 23.77
C ALA A 66 1.96 2.51 22.75
N GLY A 67 3.08 1.83 22.50
CA GLY A 67 3.18 0.67 21.62
C GLY A 67 3.55 0.98 20.17
N PHE A 68 3.87 2.23 19.83
CA PHE A 68 4.29 2.59 18.47
C PHE A 68 5.79 2.33 18.25
N ARG A 69 6.15 1.90 17.04
CA ARG A 69 7.53 1.74 16.58
C ARG A 69 8.08 3.07 16.08
N VAL A 70 8.73 3.83 16.97
CA VAL A 70 9.17 5.21 16.72
C VAL A 70 10.68 5.34 16.71
N LYS A 71 11.20 6.08 15.74
CA LYS A 71 12.62 6.44 15.64
C LYS A 71 12.79 7.95 15.83
N LEU A 72 13.75 8.35 16.65
CA LEU A 72 14.23 9.73 16.73
C LEU A 72 15.46 9.88 15.82
N ASP A 73 15.41 10.83 14.89
CA ASP A 73 16.52 11.12 13.98
C ASP A 73 17.45 12.21 14.53
N THR A 74 18.50 11.78 15.20
CA THR A 74 19.51 12.65 15.82
C THR A 74 20.73 12.90 14.93
N ARG A 75 20.71 12.40 13.67
CA ARG A 75 21.86 12.60 12.75
C ARG A 75 22.13 14.07 12.52
N ASP A 76 23.41 14.41 12.36
CA ASP A 76 23.84 15.76 11.98
C ASP A 76 23.67 15.95 10.47
N MET A 77 22.43 16.25 10.07
CA MET A 77 22.02 16.46 8.67
C MET A 77 20.96 17.57 8.63
N ARG A 78 20.91 18.28 7.51
CA ARG A 78 19.83 19.27 7.25
C ARG A 78 18.46 18.56 7.27
N PRO A 79 17.41 19.19 7.82
CA PRO A 79 16.07 18.58 7.91
C PRO A 79 15.56 18.00 6.59
N GLY A 80 15.72 18.73 5.47
CA GLY A 80 15.30 18.24 4.16
C GLY A 80 15.97 16.93 3.74
N ALA A 81 17.27 16.75 4.03
CA ALA A 81 17.97 15.50 3.73
C ALA A 81 17.44 14.33 4.59
N LYS A 82 17.08 14.59 5.87
CA LYS A 82 16.41 13.60 6.73
C LYS A 82 15.04 13.23 6.16
N TYR A 83 14.28 14.22 5.64
CA TYR A 83 12.95 13.99 5.06
C TYR A 83 13.02 13.02 3.88
N TYR A 84 13.88 13.30 2.89
CA TYR A 84 14.09 12.42 1.73
C TYR A 84 14.57 11.03 2.13
N TRP A 85 15.45 10.94 3.12
CA TRP A 85 15.94 9.66 3.62
C TRP A 85 14.82 8.76 4.13
N TRP A 86 13.88 9.32 4.89
CA TRP A 86 12.78 8.57 5.48
C TRP A 86 11.63 8.35 4.48
N GLU A 87 11.43 9.28 3.59
CA GLU A 87 10.47 9.18 2.50
C GLU A 87 10.82 8.03 1.55
N LEU A 88 12.08 7.94 1.11
CA LEU A 88 12.57 6.83 0.28
C LEU A 88 12.35 5.46 0.94
N ARG A 89 12.44 5.38 2.27
CA ARG A 89 12.23 4.14 3.06
C ARG A 89 10.77 3.86 3.39
N GLY A 90 9.86 4.70 2.96
CA GLY A 90 8.42 4.50 3.13
C GLY A 90 7.92 4.61 4.56
N VAL A 91 8.62 5.33 5.45
CA VAL A 91 8.13 5.56 6.81
C VAL A 91 6.80 6.30 6.75
N PRO A 92 5.70 5.72 7.29
CA PRO A 92 4.36 6.23 7.09
C PRO A 92 4.15 7.66 7.60
N LEU A 93 4.78 7.98 8.74
CA LEU A 93 4.58 9.25 9.42
C LEU A 93 5.90 9.90 9.82
N ARG A 94 6.07 11.17 9.48
CA ARG A 94 7.14 12.01 9.98
C ARG A 94 6.56 13.04 10.94
N LEU A 95 7.11 13.11 12.15
CA LEU A 95 6.77 14.09 13.18
C LEU A 95 7.88 15.15 13.22
N GLU A 96 7.58 16.34 12.77
CA GLU A 96 8.50 17.48 12.76
C GLU A 96 8.25 18.32 14.03
N LEU A 97 9.31 18.58 14.79
CA LEU A 97 9.23 19.34 16.02
C LEU A 97 10.28 20.43 16.02
N GLY A 98 9.86 21.68 15.93
CA GLY A 98 10.70 22.86 16.01
C GLY A 98 10.35 23.75 17.20
N PRO A 99 11.09 24.88 17.39
CA PRO A 99 10.82 25.81 18.50
C PRO A 99 9.41 26.39 18.49
N ARG A 100 8.87 26.69 17.30
CA ARG A 100 7.51 27.24 17.15
C ARG A 100 6.43 26.22 17.50
N ASP A 101 6.65 24.96 17.12
CA ASP A 101 5.72 23.88 17.41
C ASP A 101 5.69 23.62 18.92
N LEU A 102 6.87 23.64 19.55
CA LEU A 102 7.00 23.49 20.98
C LEU A 102 6.29 24.62 21.76
N ASP A 103 6.43 25.87 21.33
CA ASP A 103 5.76 27.02 21.94
C ASP A 103 4.23 26.92 21.79
N ALA A 104 3.75 26.31 20.69
CA ALA A 104 2.34 26.08 20.46
C ALA A 104 1.81 24.80 21.15
N GLY A 105 2.65 24.02 21.82
CA GLY A 105 2.27 22.72 22.39
C GLY A 105 1.87 21.66 21.35
N LYS A 106 2.44 21.75 20.14
CA LYS A 106 2.05 20.92 18.99
C LYS A 106 3.24 20.22 18.35
N VAL A 107 2.95 19.24 17.50
CA VAL A 107 3.91 18.63 16.58
C VAL A 107 3.30 18.57 15.18
N MET A 108 4.10 18.86 14.18
CA MET A 108 3.66 18.75 12.79
C MET A 108 3.81 17.30 12.32
N ALA A 109 2.70 16.67 11.99
CA ALA A 109 2.60 15.33 11.44
C ALA A 109 2.52 15.41 9.92
N VAL A 110 3.47 14.78 9.22
CA VAL A 110 3.56 14.75 7.77
C VAL A 110 3.44 13.29 7.32
N LYS A 111 2.36 12.97 6.61
CA LYS A 111 2.13 11.65 6.05
C LYS A 111 3.06 11.39 4.87
N ARG A 112 3.46 10.13 4.65
CA ARG A 112 4.25 9.74 3.47
C ARG A 112 3.51 10.06 2.16
N THR A 113 2.18 10.08 2.19
CA THR A 113 1.30 10.49 1.08
C THR A 113 1.29 11.99 0.79
N GLY A 114 1.96 12.81 1.62
CA GLY A 114 2.20 14.24 1.37
C GLY A 114 1.36 15.20 2.22
N GLU A 115 0.30 14.75 2.86
CA GLU A 115 -0.57 15.58 3.69
C GLU A 115 0.10 15.93 5.02
N LYS A 116 -0.22 17.14 5.51
CA LYS A 116 0.29 17.67 6.78
C LYS A 116 -0.86 18.00 7.72
N THR A 117 -0.71 17.64 8.99
CA THR A 117 -1.64 17.99 10.05
C THR A 117 -0.90 18.32 11.33
N SER A 118 -1.46 19.18 12.15
CA SER A 118 -0.90 19.52 13.46
C SER A 118 -1.57 18.69 14.54
N ILE A 119 -0.79 18.11 15.44
CA ILE A 119 -1.26 17.30 16.57
C ILE A 119 -0.84 17.96 17.87
N ASP A 120 -1.76 18.08 18.82
CA ASP A 120 -1.45 18.57 20.16
C ASP A 120 -0.59 17.54 20.91
N LEU A 121 0.49 18.00 21.54
CA LEU A 121 1.44 17.12 22.26
C LEU A 121 0.76 16.37 23.41
N ASP A 122 -0.22 16.97 24.07
CA ASP A 122 -0.98 16.33 25.16
C ASP A 122 -1.90 15.21 24.66
N ALA A 123 -2.32 15.28 23.41
CA ALA A 123 -3.19 14.29 22.76
C ALA A 123 -2.47 13.46 21.68
N VAL A 124 -1.14 13.44 21.70
CA VAL A 124 -0.33 12.91 20.60
C VAL A 124 -0.61 11.45 20.29
N LYS A 125 -0.87 10.61 21.30
CA LYS A 125 -1.23 9.20 21.10
C LYS A 125 -2.48 9.06 20.24
N ALA A 126 -3.55 9.73 20.61
CA ALA A 126 -4.81 9.70 19.87
C ALA A 126 -4.65 10.30 18.46
N GLY A 127 -3.90 11.41 18.35
CA GLY A 127 -3.60 12.05 17.08
C GLY A 127 -2.84 11.14 16.11
N VAL A 128 -1.79 10.47 16.59
CA VAL A 128 -1.00 9.52 15.78
C VAL A 128 -1.84 8.30 15.37
N THR A 129 -2.66 7.77 16.27
CA THR A 129 -3.57 6.65 15.95
C THR A 129 -4.49 7.04 14.79
N ARG A 130 -5.17 8.18 14.89
CA ARG A 130 -6.05 8.68 13.82
C ARG A 130 -5.31 8.85 12.49
N VAL A 131 -4.11 9.44 12.53
CA VAL A 131 -3.32 9.64 11.31
C VAL A 131 -2.92 8.29 10.67
N PHE A 132 -2.64 7.25 11.44
CA PHE A 132 -2.37 5.92 10.90
C PHE A 132 -3.60 5.27 10.26
N GLU A 133 -4.78 5.48 10.81
CA GLU A 133 -6.05 5.06 10.21
C GLU A 133 -6.26 5.78 8.87
N GLU A 134 -6.11 7.10 8.85
CA GLU A 134 -6.21 7.92 7.63
C GLU A 134 -5.21 7.49 6.55
N ILE A 135 -3.93 7.21 6.91
CA ILE A 135 -2.93 6.69 5.98
C ILE A 135 -3.38 5.33 5.41
N THR A 136 -3.86 4.44 6.27
CA THR A 136 -4.29 3.10 5.88
C THR A 136 -5.47 3.17 4.90
N ASP A 137 -6.44 4.02 5.17
CA ASP A 137 -7.61 4.21 4.31
C ASP A 137 -7.21 4.84 2.97
N THR A 138 -6.32 5.83 2.98
CA THR A 138 -5.81 6.47 1.75
C THR A 138 -5.11 5.46 0.84
N ILE A 139 -4.16 4.69 1.36
CA ILE A 139 -3.42 3.72 0.53
C ILE A 139 -4.30 2.56 0.06
N ARG A 140 -5.29 2.15 0.86
CA ARG A 140 -6.30 1.16 0.46
C ARG A 140 -7.14 1.69 -0.69
N ALA A 141 -7.69 2.91 -0.57
CA ALA A 141 -8.51 3.52 -1.61
C ALA A 141 -7.75 3.64 -2.93
N VAL A 142 -6.49 4.09 -2.91
CA VAL A 142 -5.64 4.17 -4.10
C VAL A 142 -5.40 2.79 -4.72
N ALA A 143 -5.15 1.76 -3.90
CA ALA A 143 -4.93 0.40 -4.40
C ALA A 143 -6.21 -0.18 -5.03
N GLU A 144 -7.37 0.06 -4.42
CA GLU A 144 -8.67 -0.37 -4.96
C GLU A 144 -9.00 0.34 -6.28
N GLU A 145 -8.75 1.63 -6.38
CA GLU A 145 -8.96 2.39 -7.62
C GLU A 145 -8.04 1.90 -8.73
N ASN A 146 -6.75 1.69 -8.43
CA ASN A 146 -5.78 1.13 -9.37
C ASN A 146 -6.19 -0.27 -9.84
N MET A 147 -6.66 -1.13 -8.95
CA MET A 147 -7.14 -2.46 -9.31
C MET A 147 -8.36 -2.38 -10.22
N LYS A 148 -9.33 -1.54 -9.87
CA LYS A 148 -10.53 -1.31 -10.68
C LYS A 148 -10.18 -0.80 -12.08
N ALA A 149 -9.24 0.13 -12.19
CA ALA A 149 -8.80 0.68 -13.46
C ALA A 149 -8.09 -0.34 -14.37
N ARG A 150 -7.48 -1.38 -13.77
CA ARG A 150 -6.79 -2.44 -14.51
C ARG A 150 -7.68 -3.59 -14.95
N LEU A 151 -8.87 -3.74 -14.37
CA LEU A 151 -9.81 -4.80 -14.70
C LEU A 151 -10.62 -4.42 -15.95
N CYS A 152 -10.61 -5.28 -16.96
CA CYS A 152 -11.37 -5.09 -18.20
C CYS A 152 -12.21 -6.32 -18.52
N VAL A 153 -13.52 -6.15 -18.71
CA VAL A 153 -14.40 -7.21 -19.19
C VAL A 153 -14.22 -7.38 -20.70
N VAL A 154 -13.93 -8.60 -21.11
CA VAL A 154 -13.55 -8.93 -22.49
C VAL A 154 -14.42 -10.06 -23.04
N GLY A 155 -15.01 -9.84 -24.22
CA GLY A 155 -15.93 -10.77 -24.86
C GLY A 155 -15.35 -11.53 -26.07
N SER A 156 -14.10 -11.31 -26.47
CA SER A 156 -13.45 -12.00 -27.59
C SER A 156 -11.97 -12.22 -27.36
N LEU A 157 -11.42 -13.29 -27.97
CA LEU A 157 -9.99 -13.62 -27.86
C LEU A 157 -9.08 -12.52 -28.44
N ASN A 158 -9.50 -11.83 -29.50
CA ASN A 158 -8.73 -10.73 -30.06
C ASN A 158 -8.61 -9.55 -29.07
N ASN A 159 -9.73 -9.16 -28.45
CA ASN A 159 -9.73 -8.10 -27.45
C ASN A 159 -8.99 -8.52 -26.19
N LEU A 160 -8.98 -9.83 -25.87
CA LEU A 160 -8.21 -10.37 -24.74
C LEU A 160 -6.71 -10.11 -24.92
N ASN A 161 -6.15 -10.43 -26.10
CA ASN A 161 -4.74 -10.15 -26.37
C ASN A 161 -4.41 -8.67 -26.24
N THR A 162 -5.21 -7.79 -26.85
CA THR A 162 -5.01 -6.32 -26.75
C THR A 162 -5.02 -5.85 -25.30
N THR A 163 -5.98 -6.31 -24.49
CA THR A 163 -6.08 -5.97 -23.07
C THR A 163 -4.85 -6.42 -22.28
N LEU A 164 -4.35 -7.62 -22.56
CA LEU A 164 -3.17 -8.18 -21.91
C LEU A 164 -1.87 -7.46 -22.35
N ASP A 165 -1.78 -7.05 -23.62
CA ASP A 165 -0.64 -6.28 -24.14
C ASP A 165 -0.55 -4.88 -23.50
N GLU A 166 -1.68 -4.32 -23.09
CA GLU A 166 -1.75 -3.07 -22.29
C GLU A 166 -1.35 -3.25 -20.81
N GLY A 167 -0.99 -4.47 -20.38
CA GLY A 167 -0.63 -4.77 -19.00
C GLY A 167 -1.82 -4.76 -18.02
N ARG A 168 -3.03 -5.01 -18.55
CA ARG A 168 -4.26 -5.10 -17.77
C ARG A 168 -4.61 -6.54 -17.42
N VAL A 169 -5.54 -6.71 -16.51
CA VAL A 169 -6.15 -8.00 -16.15
C VAL A 169 -7.52 -8.10 -16.81
N ALA A 170 -7.71 -9.13 -17.59
CA ALA A 170 -8.97 -9.37 -18.28
C ALA A 170 -9.93 -10.20 -17.42
N VAL A 171 -11.22 -9.84 -17.48
CA VAL A 171 -12.32 -10.66 -16.99
C VAL A 171 -13.01 -11.27 -18.20
N ILE A 172 -12.93 -12.57 -18.31
CA ILE A 172 -13.61 -13.35 -19.37
C ILE A 172 -14.69 -14.23 -18.76
N HIS A 173 -15.57 -14.77 -19.59
CA HIS A 173 -16.43 -15.88 -19.17
C HIS A 173 -15.83 -17.20 -19.63
N TRP A 174 -15.63 -18.14 -18.70
CA TRP A 174 -15.03 -19.45 -18.93
C TRP A 174 -15.95 -20.56 -18.40
N CYS A 175 -16.18 -21.59 -19.22
CA CYS A 175 -17.02 -22.73 -18.89
C CYS A 175 -16.38 -23.74 -17.93
N GLN A 176 -15.20 -23.47 -17.44
CA GLN A 176 -14.39 -24.30 -16.52
C GLN A 176 -13.93 -25.64 -17.13
N GLN A 177 -14.10 -25.85 -18.45
CA GLN A 177 -13.53 -27.00 -19.13
C GLN A 177 -12.06 -26.75 -19.43
N ARG A 178 -11.22 -27.77 -19.21
CA ARG A 178 -9.77 -27.67 -19.36
C ARG A 178 -9.37 -27.29 -20.79
N GLU A 179 -10.00 -27.87 -21.78
CA GLU A 179 -9.70 -27.62 -23.19
C GLU A 179 -9.90 -26.14 -23.57
N CYS A 180 -10.91 -25.51 -22.98
CA CYS A 180 -11.13 -24.05 -23.18
C CYS A 180 -10.12 -23.23 -22.43
N GLY A 181 -9.67 -23.67 -21.26
CA GLY A 181 -8.60 -23.03 -20.50
C GLY A 181 -7.28 -23.07 -21.25
N ASP A 182 -6.88 -24.27 -21.66
CA ASP A 182 -5.65 -24.51 -22.45
C ASP A 182 -5.64 -23.68 -23.75
N ALA A 183 -6.81 -23.52 -24.40
CA ALA A 183 -6.96 -22.69 -25.59
C ALA A 183 -6.73 -21.19 -25.29
N VAL A 184 -7.26 -20.68 -24.20
CA VAL A 184 -7.02 -19.29 -23.77
C VAL A 184 -5.53 -19.07 -23.48
N GLU A 185 -4.91 -19.94 -22.69
CA GLU A 185 -3.50 -19.82 -22.29
C GLU A 185 -2.55 -19.93 -23.50
N THR A 186 -2.81 -20.88 -24.39
CA THR A 186 -1.98 -21.08 -25.59
C THR A 186 -2.06 -19.90 -26.56
N GLN A 187 -3.26 -19.33 -26.78
CA GLN A 187 -3.47 -18.25 -27.75
C GLN A 187 -3.00 -16.89 -27.24
N THR A 188 -2.92 -16.71 -25.91
CA THR A 188 -2.64 -15.39 -25.31
C THR A 188 -1.33 -15.33 -24.57
N ASN A 189 -0.66 -16.47 -24.34
CA ASN A 189 0.50 -16.59 -23.47
C ASN A 189 0.24 -15.96 -22.09
N ALA A 190 -0.97 -16.17 -21.58
CA ALA A 190 -1.42 -15.67 -20.28
C ALA A 190 -1.92 -16.84 -19.43
N SER A 191 -2.15 -16.62 -18.16
CA SER A 191 -2.66 -17.64 -17.25
C SER A 191 -4.07 -17.31 -16.77
N ILE A 192 -4.88 -18.34 -16.64
CA ILE A 192 -6.15 -18.27 -15.92
C ILE A 192 -5.84 -18.17 -14.43
N LEU A 193 -6.15 -17.00 -13.84
CA LEU A 193 -5.87 -16.72 -12.42
C LEU A 193 -6.93 -17.29 -11.48
N GLY A 194 -8.11 -17.57 -12.00
CA GLY A 194 -9.23 -18.13 -11.28
C GLY A 194 -10.49 -17.27 -11.30
N THR A 195 -11.51 -17.76 -10.63
CA THR A 195 -12.80 -17.06 -10.46
C THR A 195 -12.77 -16.30 -9.13
N ASP A 196 -12.86 -14.97 -9.17
CA ASP A 196 -12.93 -14.17 -7.95
C ASP A 196 -14.39 -14.07 -7.49
N VAL A 197 -14.71 -14.80 -6.45
CA VAL A 197 -16.06 -14.81 -5.83
C VAL A 197 -16.27 -13.67 -4.82
N ARG A 198 -15.25 -12.86 -4.55
CA ARG A 198 -15.26 -11.83 -3.49
C ARG A 198 -15.04 -10.41 -3.99
N SER A 199 -14.54 -10.23 -5.20
CA SER A 199 -14.24 -8.90 -5.72
C SER A 199 -15.51 -8.16 -6.14
N PRO A 200 -15.79 -6.99 -5.59
CA PRO A 200 -16.91 -6.16 -6.02
C PRO A 200 -16.71 -5.60 -7.45
N HIS A 201 -15.51 -5.76 -8.01
CA HIS A 201 -15.14 -5.23 -9.32
C HIS A 201 -15.29 -6.26 -10.45
N VAL A 202 -15.50 -7.54 -10.11
CA VAL A 202 -15.76 -8.60 -11.10
C VAL A 202 -17.26 -8.79 -11.22
N PRO A 203 -17.84 -8.73 -12.44
CA PRO A 203 -19.27 -8.98 -12.64
C PRO A 203 -19.68 -10.33 -12.07
N ALA A 204 -20.74 -10.37 -11.28
CA ALA A 204 -21.29 -11.63 -10.76
C ALA A 204 -22.13 -12.41 -11.79
N ALA A 205 -22.51 -11.75 -12.89
CA ALA A 205 -23.39 -12.34 -13.91
C ALA A 205 -22.65 -13.43 -14.69
N GLU A 206 -23.30 -14.57 -14.88
CA GLU A 206 -22.88 -15.59 -15.83
C GLU A 206 -22.99 -15.07 -17.27
N GLY A 207 -22.12 -15.56 -18.12
CA GLY A 207 -22.07 -15.19 -19.53
C GLY A 207 -21.73 -16.39 -20.41
N ILE A 208 -21.27 -16.10 -21.60
CA ILE A 208 -20.95 -17.11 -22.61
C ILE A 208 -19.42 -17.30 -22.65
N CYS A 209 -18.96 -18.55 -22.55
CA CYS A 209 -17.54 -18.90 -22.65
C CYS A 209 -16.93 -18.33 -23.93
N ILE A 210 -15.85 -17.57 -23.76
CA ILE A 210 -15.15 -16.87 -24.85
C ILE A 210 -14.61 -17.79 -25.94
N VAL A 211 -14.47 -19.12 -25.64
CA VAL A 211 -13.94 -20.13 -26.56
C VAL A 211 -15.05 -20.96 -27.19
N CYS A 212 -15.93 -21.59 -26.40
CA CYS A 212 -16.86 -22.61 -26.92
C CYS A 212 -18.33 -22.16 -26.95
N GLY A 213 -18.68 -20.95 -26.47
CA GLY A 213 -20.04 -20.45 -26.48
C GLY A 213 -21.01 -21.09 -25.47
N LYS A 214 -20.54 -22.01 -24.61
CA LYS A 214 -21.33 -22.58 -23.50
C LYS A 214 -21.45 -21.59 -22.32
N PRO A 215 -22.41 -21.79 -21.40
CA PRO A 215 -22.45 -20.99 -20.19
C PRO A 215 -21.10 -20.99 -19.46
N GLY A 216 -20.68 -19.81 -18.98
CA GLY A 216 -19.38 -19.62 -18.35
C GLY A 216 -19.46 -18.64 -17.17
N LYS A 217 -18.52 -18.78 -16.25
CA LYS A 217 -18.38 -17.92 -15.07
C LYS A 217 -17.33 -16.83 -15.30
N PRO A 218 -17.50 -15.66 -14.69
CA PRO A 218 -16.48 -14.62 -14.73
C PRO A 218 -15.15 -15.16 -14.18
N THR A 219 -14.09 -14.98 -14.93
CA THR A 219 -12.77 -15.56 -14.63
C THR A 219 -11.69 -14.55 -14.99
N LEU A 220 -10.73 -14.37 -14.09
CA LEU A 220 -9.60 -13.47 -14.28
C LEU A 220 -8.52 -14.14 -15.14
N VAL A 221 -7.97 -13.40 -16.08
CA VAL A 221 -6.84 -13.77 -16.92
C VAL A 221 -5.79 -12.69 -16.88
N GLY A 222 -4.53 -13.06 -16.70
CA GLY A 222 -3.42 -12.13 -16.63
C GLY A 222 -2.12 -12.73 -17.14
N ARG A 223 -1.19 -11.89 -17.58
CA ARG A 223 0.18 -12.33 -17.87
C ARG A 223 1.04 -12.20 -16.62
N ALA A 224 1.78 -13.27 -16.29
CA ALA A 224 2.91 -13.19 -15.37
C ALA A 224 4.16 -12.70 -16.15
N TYR A 225 5.02 -11.97 -15.46
CA TYR A 225 6.31 -11.51 -16.00
C TYR A 225 7.30 -12.66 -16.07
#